data_6728495cf8a9f41151a68832b97459ff
#
_entry.id   6728495cf8a9f41151a68832b97459ff
#
_cell.length_a   1.000
_cell.length_b   1.000
_cell.length_c   1.000
_cell.angle_alpha   90.00
_cell.angle_beta   90.00
_cell.angle_gamma   90.00
#
_symmetry.space_group_name_H-M   'P 1'
#
loop_
_entity.id
_entity.type
_entity.pdbx_description
1 polymer ?
#
loop_
_entity_poly.entity_id
_entity_poly.type
_entity_poly.pdbx_seq_one_letter_code
_entity_poly.pdbx_strand_id
1 'polypeptide(L)'
;MKLTPLLIVALTVSLFAQTQAADSIRVLVWDEQQPQQKEAYGEKFLGESIAAHLEKQAGFSVKSACLDDPEQGLGEAALDATDVLVFWCHRRVNDQDDARMESVVRRVLDGKLAFIALHSAHWAKPFVRLMQERSKADALAGISEPERSSLKWEFLNEKPYYKGVKADARLTPFLTRTGDVCQLTLPQCVFPVYRNDGAPSHIRTLLPAHPIASGLPAQWDIPQTEMYGEPFHIPAPDEVVFEEKWDKGEHFRSGLVWKIGSGRAFYFRPGHETYPIFKQAEPLRVIENAARWMVSKPSLP
;
A
#
# COMPACT_ATOMS: atom_id res chain seq x y z
N MET A 1 39.56 -44.94 -62.39
CA MET A 1 39.56 -44.09 -61.17
C MET A 1 38.17 -43.49 -60.99
N LYS A 2 37.35 -43.98 -60.07
CA LYS A 2 36.02 -43.44 -59.80
C LYS A 2 36.12 -42.57 -58.55
N LEU A 3 35.87 -41.27 -58.68
CA LEU A 3 35.78 -40.30 -57.54
C LEU A 3 34.37 -40.38 -56.97
N THR A 4 34.27 -40.70 -55.69
CA THR A 4 33.04 -40.69 -54.90
C THR A 4 32.90 -39.29 -54.24
N PRO A 5 31.76 -38.59 -54.33
CA PRO A 5 31.59 -37.31 -53.66
C PRO A 5 31.25 -37.55 -52.15
N LEU A 6 31.95 -36.82 -51.30
CA LEU A 6 31.74 -36.79 -49.86
C LEU A 6 30.57 -35.81 -49.57
N LEU A 7 29.49 -36.33 -48.99
CA LEU A 7 28.32 -35.53 -48.61
C LEU A 7 28.57 -34.97 -47.20
N ILE A 8 28.77 -33.67 -47.07
CA ILE A 8 28.86 -32.97 -45.78
C ILE A 8 27.43 -32.59 -45.35
N VAL A 9 26.92 -33.27 -44.30
CA VAL A 9 25.68 -32.93 -43.63
C VAL A 9 25.99 -31.88 -42.60
N ALA A 10 25.60 -30.63 -42.83
CA ALA A 10 25.67 -29.58 -41.84
C ALA A 10 24.50 -29.70 -40.84
N LEU A 11 24.82 -30.07 -39.61
CA LEU A 11 23.84 -30.14 -38.50
C LEU A 11 23.64 -28.74 -37.93
N THR A 12 22.55 -28.06 -38.35
CA THR A 12 22.15 -26.79 -37.73
C THR A 12 21.49 -27.07 -36.36
N VAL A 13 22.23 -26.77 -35.30
CA VAL A 13 21.69 -26.79 -33.94
C VAL A 13 20.92 -25.47 -33.73
N SER A 14 19.60 -25.53 -33.80
CA SER A 14 18.74 -24.40 -33.41
C SER A 14 18.73 -24.31 -31.87
N LEU A 15 19.47 -23.35 -31.31
CA LEU A 15 19.32 -22.93 -29.92
C LEU A 15 17.95 -22.24 -29.78
N PHE A 16 16.95 -22.99 -29.32
CA PHE A 16 15.76 -22.38 -28.74
C PHE A 16 16.18 -21.78 -27.39
N ALA A 17 16.37 -20.47 -27.36
CA ALA A 17 16.42 -19.73 -26.09
C ALA A 17 15.05 -19.91 -25.42
N GLN A 18 14.95 -20.78 -24.42
CA GLN A 18 13.83 -20.78 -23.49
C GLN A 18 13.87 -19.45 -22.75
N THR A 19 13.06 -18.50 -23.21
CA THR A 19 12.71 -17.35 -22.40
C THR A 19 11.93 -17.91 -21.19
N GLN A 20 12.60 -18.00 -20.07
CA GLN A 20 11.95 -18.28 -18.79
C GLN A 20 10.88 -17.20 -18.61
N ALA A 21 9.60 -17.58 -18.67
CA ALA A 21 8.52 -16.67 -18.40
C ALA A 21 8.79 -16.08 -17.01
N ALA A 22 8.98 -14.77 -16.92
CA ALA A 22 9.13 -14.11 -15.63
C ALA A 22 7.89 -14.48 -14.79
N ASP A 23 8.11 -14.96 -13.56
CA ASP A 23 7.01 -15.30 -12.66
C ASP A 23 6.08 -14.10 -12.52
N SER A 24 4.78 -14.33 -12.72
CA SER A 24 3.78 -13.27 -12.61
C SER A 24 3.70 -12.76 -11.17
N ILE A 25 3.60 -11.47 -10.99
CA ILE A 25 3.35 -10.84 -9.69
C ILE A 25 1.94 -11.24 -9.23
N ARG A 26 1.84 -11.91 -8.09
CA ARG A 26 0.58 -12.39 -7.53
C ARG A 26 -0.04 -11.29 -6.69
N VAL A 27 -1.13 -10.71 -7.17
CA VAL A 27 -1.83 -9.60 -6.51
C VAL A 27 -3.15 -10.09 -5.94
N LEU A 28 -3.38 -9.82 -4.65
CA LEU A 28 -4.69 -9.94 -4.01
C LEU A 28 -5.27 -8.55 -3.83
N VAL A 29 -6.41 -8.27 -4.46
CA VAL A 29 -7.17 -7.05 -4.25
C VAL A 29 -8.26 -7.34 -3.25
N TRP A 30 -8.13 -6.79 -2.07
CA TRP A 30 -9.08 -6.95 -0.97
C TRP A 30 -9.91 -5.69 -0.75
N ASP A 31 -11.22 -5.87 -0.68
CA ASP A 31 -12.20 -4.81 -0.54
C ASP A 31 -13.30 -5.25 0.45
N GLU A 32 -13.67 -4.40 1.40
CA GLU A 32 -14.77 -4.75 2.32
C GLU A 32 -16.15 -4.83 1.63
N GLN A 33 -16.27 -4.42 0.37
CA GLN A 33 -17.47 -4.49 -0.49
C GLN A 33 -18.70 -3.82 0.12
N GLN A 34 -18.68 -2.51 0.17
CA GLN A 34 -19.86 -1.75 0.59
C GLN A 34 -20.90 -1.61 -0.53
N PRO A 35 -22.19 -1.76 -0.24
CA PRO A 35 -23.25 -1.56 -1.24
C PRO A 35 -23.21 -0.20 -1.94
N GLN A 36 -22.77 0.86 -1.23
CA GLN A 36 -22.64 2.22 -1.76
C GLN A 36 -21.63 2.33 -2.91
N GLN A 37 -20.66 1.43 -2.99
CA GLN A 37 -19.70 1.40 -4.10
C GLN A 37 -20.41 1.23 -5.46
N LYS A 38 -21.58 0.56 -5.48
CA LYS A 38 -22.34 0.34 -6.71
C LYS A 38 -22.89 1.63 -7.32
N GLU A 39 -23.04 2.70 -6.56
CA GLU A 39 -23.40 4.02 -7.08
C GLU A 39 -22.34 4.53 -8.07
N ALA A 40 -21.06 4.35 -7.75
CA ALA A 40 -19.95 4.78 -8.58
C ALA A 40 -19.47 3.71 -9.58
N TYR A 41 -19.57 2.42 -9.22
CA TYR A 41 -18.98 1.31 -9.98
C TYR A 41 -20.00 0.42 -10.70
N GLY A 42 -21.29 0.65 -10.52
CA GLY A 42 -22.38 -0.10 -11.16
C GLY A 42 -22.51 -1.49 -10.53
N GLU A 43 -22.51 -2.55 -11.35
CA GLU A 43 -22.62 -3.92 -10.85
C GLU A 43 -21.35 -4.43 -10.15
N LYS A 44 -20.23 -3.71 -10.25
CA LYS A 44 -18.96 -4.08 -9.65
C LYS A 44 -18.73 -3.36 -8.33
N PHE A 45 -17.83 -3.92 -7.53
CA PHE A 45 -17.23 -3.23 -6.40
C PHE A 45 -15.93 -2.53 -6.82
N LEU A 46 -15.45 -1.62 -5.98
CA LEU A 46 -14.24 -0.84 -6.18
C LEU A 46 -13.02 -1.75 -6.38
N GLY A 47 -12.84 -2.74 -5.51
CA GLY A 47 -11.75 -3.70 -5.62
C GLY A 47 -11.79 -4.52 -6.89
N GLU A 48 -12.98 -4.93 -7.34
CA GLU A 48 -13.14 -5.66 -8.61
C GLU A 48 -12.76 -4.80 -9.83
N SER A 49 -12.97 -3.48 -9.75
CA SER A 49 -12.56 -2.55 -10.82
C SER A 49 -11.04 -2.44 -10.90
N ILE A 50 -10.37 -2.40 -9.76
CA ILE A 50 -8.89 -2.42 -9.67
C ILE A 50 -8.36 -3.76 -10.19
N ALA A 51 -8.92 -4.88 -9.72
CA ALA A 51 -8.50 -6.22 -10.15
C ALA A 51 -8.64 -6.40 -11.67
N ALA A 52 -9.79 -6.00 -12.24
CA ALA A 52 -10.03 -6.08 -13.67
C ALA A 52 -9.09 -5.20 -14.53
N HIS A 53 -8.56 -4.12 -13.96
CA HIS A 53 -7.51 -3.34 -14.61
C HIS A 53 -6.18 -4.10 -14.60
N LEU A 54 -5.76 -4.58 -13.43
CA LEU A 54 -4.49 -5.28 -13.27
C LEU A 54 -4.42 -6.58 -14.06
N GLU A 55 -5.52 -7.34 -14.14
CA GLU A 55 -5.62 -8.57 -14.95
C GLU A 55 -5.29 -8.36 -16.44
N LYS A 56 -5.55 -7.16 -16.97
CA LYS A 56 -5.25 -6.82 -18.36
C LYS A 56 -3.79 -6.47 -18.59
N GLN A 57 -3.03 -6.28 -17.54
CA GLN A 57 -1.61 -5.89 -17.63
C GLN A 57 -0.73 -7.13 -17.62
N ALA A 58 0.21 -7.21 -18.54
CA ALA A 58 1.15 -8.33 -18.62
C ALA A 58 1.99 -8.44 -17.32
N GLY A 59 2.23 -9.66 -16.86
CA GLY A 59 3.06 -9.96 -15.71
C GLY A 59 2.34 -9.90 -14.37
N PHE A 60 1.00 -9.86 -14.34
CA PHE A 60 0.20 -10.01 -13.13
C PHE A 60 -0.64 -11.30 -13.14
N SER A 61 -0.82 -11.87 -11.97
CA SER A 61 -1.82 -12.89 -11.62
C SER A 61 -2.67 -12.32 -10.49
N VAL A 62 -3.94 -12.03 -10.75
CA VAL A 62 -4.79 -11.23 -9.85
C VAL A 62 -5.92 -12.06 -9.27
N LYS A 63 -6.20 -11.85 -7.99
CA LYS A 63 -7.39 -12.37 -7.30
C LYS A 63 -8.09 -11.23 -6.58
N SER A 64 -9.41 -11.29 -6.50
CA SER A 64 -10.23 -10.45 -5.64
C SER A 64 -10.67 -11.23 -4.42
N ALA A 65 -10.76 -10.56 -3.27
CA ALA A 65 -11.33 -11.10 -2.05
C ALA A 65 -12.05 -10.01 -1.26
N CYS A 66 -12.93 -10.40 -0.37
CA CYS A 66 -13.69 -9.46 0.45
C CYS A 66 -13.80 -9.90 1.92
N LEU A 67 -14.34 -9.00 2.74
CA LEU A 67 -14.51 -9.23 4.17
C LEU A 67 -15.45 -10.41 4.48
N ASP A 68 -16.44 -10.66 3.62
CA ASP A 68 -17.45 -11.71 3.83
C ASP A 68 -17.03 -13.08 3.24
N ASP A 69 -15.87 -13.18 2.61
CA ASP A 69 -15.30 -14.44 2.15
C ASP A 69 -14.89 -15.34 3.33
N PRO A 70 -14.78 -16.67 3.13
CA PRO A 70 -14.18 -17.56 4.10
C PRO A 70 -12.82 -17.01 4.54
N GLU A 71 -12.56 -17.06 5.86
CA GLU A 71 -11.35 -16.49 6.45
C GLU A 71 -11.13 -15.00 6.10
N GLN A 72 -12.21 -14.26 5.80
CA GLN A 72 -12.18 -12.87 5.34
C GLN A 72 -11.30 -12.68 4.08
N GLY A 73 -11.18 -13.70 3.25
CA GLY A 73 -10.32 -13.70 2.06
C GLY A 73 -8.81 -13.61 2.34
N LEU A 74 -8.40 -13.64 3.62
CA LEU A 74 -7.02 -13.45 4.10
C LEU A 74 -6.50 -14.65 4.87
N GLY A 75 -6.96 -15.87 4.53
CA GLY A 75 -6.42 -17.09 5.09
C GLY A 75 -4.95 -17.31 4.75
N GLU A 76 -4.24 -18.11 5.55
CA GLU A 76 -2.80 -18.35 5.40
C GLU A 76 -2.44 -18.79 3.97
N ALA A 77 -3.22 -19.71 3.37
CA ALA A 77 -2.99 -20.16 2.01
C ALA A 77 -3.17 -19.05 0.94
N ALA A 78 -4.13 -18.14 1.15
CA ALA A 78 -4.33 -17.00 0.27
C ALA A 78 -3.17 -16.02 0.37
N LEU A 79 -2.71 -15.71 1.60
CA LEU A 79 -1.59 -14.82 1.84
C LEU A 79 -0.26 -15.41 1.34
N ASP A 80 -0.02 -16.74 1.47
CA ASP A 80 1.17 -17.39 0.93
C ASP A 80 1.22 -17.40 -0.61
N ALA A 81 0.06 -17.30 -1.25
CA ALA A 81 -0.06 -17.18 -2.70
C ALA A 81 -0.07 -15.72 -3.18
N THR A 82 0.29 -14.74 -2.34
CA THR A 82 0.21 -13.30 -2.63
C THR A 82 1.56 -12.62 -2.44
N ASP A 83 1.98 -11.84 -3.43
CA ASP A 83 3.18 -10.98 -3.36
C ASP A 83 2.81 -9.54 -2.97
N VAL A 84 1.64 -9.07 -3.44
CA VAL A 84 1.12 -7.71 -3.18
C VAL A 84 -0.33 -7.79 -2.74
N LEU A 85 -0.63 -7.21 -1.60
CA LEU A 85 -1.98 -6.99 -1.11
C LEU A 85 -2.39 -5.53 -1.35
N VAL A 86 -3.38 -5.31 -2.22
CA VAL A 86 -4.06 -4.03 -2.38
C VAL A 86 -5.27 -4.04 -1.47
N PHE A 87 -5.33 -3.13 -0.52
CA PHE A 87 -6.27 -3.19 0.59
C PHE A 87 -7.12 -1.92 0.67
N TRP A 88 -8.43 -2.09 0.58
CA TRP A 88 -9.39 -1.02 0.75
C TRP A 88 -10.44 -1.37 1.81
N CYS A 89 -10.66 -0.49 2.80
CA CYS A 89 -11.76 -0.58 3.74
C CYS A 89 -12.15 0.81 4.23
N HIS A 90 -13.38 0.97 4.74
CA HIS A 90 -13.86 2.24 5.25
C HIS A 90 -14.75 2.08 6.50
N ARG A 91 -15.79 1.29 6.47
CA ARG A 91 -16.84 1.26 7.51
C ARG A 91 -16.80 0.04 8.40
N ARG A 92 -16.25 -1.07 7.90
CA ARG A 92 -16.28 -2.37 8.55
C ARG A 92 -14.93 -2.76 9.19
N VAL A 93 -14.14 -1.76 9.59
CA VAL A 93 -12.83 -1.99 10.25
C VAL A 93 -12.97 -2.81 11.53
N ASN A 94 -14.07 -2.63 12.28
CA ASN A 94 -14.30 -3.39 13.51
C ASN A 94 -14.62 -4.88 13.26
N ASP A 95 -15.10 -5.23 12.06
CA ASP A 95 -15.44 -6.59 11.69
C ASP A 95 -14.20 -7.41 11.28
N GLN A 96 -13.05 -6.73 11.08
CA GLN A 96 -11.79 -7.37 10.74
C GLN A 96 -11.27 -8.22 11.92
N ASP A 97 -10.94 -9.47 11.64
CA ASP A 97 -10.35 -10.39 12.61
C ASP A 97 -8.92 -9.99 12.97
N ASP A 98 -8.63 -9.82 14.26
CA ASP A 98 -7.34 -9.31 14.71
C ASP A 98 -6.18 -10.26 14.36
N ALA A 99 -6.37 -11.57 14.45
CA ALA A 99 -5.32 -12.54 14.16
C ALA A 99 -4.97 -12.56 12.67
N ARG A 100 -5.96 -12.40 11.78
CA ARG A 100 -5.74 -12.31 10.33
C ARG A 100 -5.03 -11.01 9.95
N MET A 101 -5.43 -9.90 10.53
CA MET A 101 -4.76 -8.61 10.30
C MET A 101 -3.31 -8.64 10.79
N GLU A 102 -3.06 -9.29 11.93
CA GLU A 102 -1.69 -9.48 12.44
C GLU A 102 -0.87 -10.43 11.55
N SER A 103 -1.50 -11.43 10.91
CA SER A 103 -0.83 -12.29 9.92
C SER A 103 -0.37 -11.48 8.69
N VAL A 104 -1.20 -10.53 8.20
CA VAL A 104 -0.80 -9.58 7.15
C VAL A 104 0.41 -8.76 7.59
N VAL A 105 0.34 -8.14 8.78
CA VAL A 105 1.42 -7.31 9.34
C VAL A 105 2.73 -8.08 9.40
N ARG A 106 2.71 -9.27 9.98
CA ARG A 106 3.89 -10.12 10.12
C ARG A 106 4.53 -10.45 8.78
N ARG A 107 3.73 -10.79 7.74
CA ARG A 107 4.25 -11.05 6.40
C ARG A 107 4.90 -9.83 5.75
N VAL A 108 4.37 -8.64 6.01
CA VAL A 108 4.99 -7.38 5.54
C VAL A 108 6.33 -7.17 6.26
N LEU A 109 6.36 -7.31 7.59
CA LEU A 109 7.59 -7.17 8.36
C LEU A 109 8.69 -8.17 7.94
N ASP A 110 8.29 -9.39 7.57
CA ASP A 110 9.18 -10.43 7.06
C ASP A 110 9.62 -10.20 5.61
N GLY A 111 9.06 -9.22 4.90
CA GLY A 111 9.35 -8.96 3.48
C GLY A 111 8.73 -9.97 2.51
N LYS A 112 7.74 -10.75 2.97
CA LYS A 112 7.02 -11.77 2.19
C LYS A 112 5.80 -11.21 1.46
N LEU A 113 5.32 -10.04 1.88
CA LEU A 113 4.13 -9.38 1.35
C LEU A 113 4.38 -7.88 1.24
N ALA A 114 4.06 -7.30 0.09
CA ALA A 114 3.98 -5.84 -0.08
C ALA A 114 2.54 -5.38 0.21
N PHE A 115 2.37 -4.23 0.88
CA PHE A 115 1.06 -3.75 1.32
C PHE A 115 0.74 -2.37 0.73
N ILE A 116 -0.34 -2.30 -0.05
CA ILE A 116 -0.88 -1.06 -0.62
C ILE A 116 -2.19 -0.72 0.07
N ALA A 117 -2.20 0.33 0.87
CA ALA A 117 -3.39 0.84 1.54
C ALA A 117 -4.02 1.96 0.72
N LEU A 118 -5.32 1.87 0.48
CA LEU A 118 -6.07 2.84 -0.30
C LEU A 118 -7.05 3.62 0.57
N HIS A 119 -7.05 4.94 0.42
CA HIS A 119 -8.05 5.84 1.00
C HIS A 119 -8.25 5.63 2.51
N SER A 120 -9.45 5.27 2.92
CA SER A 120 -9.83 5.05 4.33
C SER A 120 -9.10 3.87 4.99
N ALA A 121 -8.39 3.04 4.23
CA ALA A 121 -7.54 2.01 4.81
C ALA A 121 -6.41 2.57 5.71
N HIS A 122 -6.23 3.90 5.75
CA HIS A 122 -5.30 4.54 6.68
C HIS A 122 -5.59 4.23 8.16
N TRP A 123 -6.85 3.98 8.52
CA TRP A 123 -7.24 3.59 9.89
C TRP A 123 -7.56 2.10 10.04
N ALA A 124 -7.36 1.29 8.98
CA ALA A 124 -7.49 -0.15 9.06
C ALA A 124 -6.45 -0.75 9.99
N LYS A 125 -6.83 -1.84 10.66
CA LYS A 125 -5.95 -2.52 11.62
C LYS A 125 -4.55 -2.81 11.07
N PRO A 126 -4.37 -3.41 9.86
CA PRO A 126 -3.04 -3.72 9.37
C PRO A 126 -2.21 -2.47 9.09
N PHE A 127 -2.80 -1.40 8.54
CA PHE A 127 -2.04 -0.16 8.28
C PHE A 127 -1.60 0.50 9.58
N VAL A 128 -2.51 0.68 10.54
CA VAL A 128 -2.18 1.29 11.84
C VAL A 128 -1.07 0.48 12.54
N ARG A 129 -1.16 -0.86 12.54
CA ARG A 129 -0.14 -1.73 13.13
C ARG A 129 1.21 -1.59 12.43
N LEU A 130 1.25 -1.53 11.11
CA LEU A 130 2.48 -1.29 10.34
C LEU A 130 3.11 0.07 10.70
N MET A 131 2.30 1.13 10.80
CA MET A 131 2.79 2.45 11.21
C MET A 131 3.28 2.49 12.66
N GLN A 132 2.67 1.71 13.56
CA GLN A 132 3.14 1.54 14.93
C GLN A 132 4.50 0.82 14.96
N GLU A 133 4.67 -0.26 14.20
CA GLU A 133 5.96 -0.97 14.12
C GLU A 133 7.06 -0.08 13.51
N ARG A 134 6.73 0.73 12.48
CA ARG A 134 7.66 1.73 11.95
C ARG A 134 8.04 2.76 13.02
N SER A 135 7.09 3.27 13.79
CA SER A 135 7.36 4.24 14.86
C SER A 135 8.26 3.68 15.96
N LYS A 136 8.07 2.41 16.32
CA LYS A 136 8.95 1.71 17.27
C LYS A 136 10.37 1.57 16.71
N ALA A 137 10.50 1.18 15.44
CA ALA A 137 11.80 1.07 14.78
C ALA A 137 12.53 2.43 14.71
N ASP A 138 11.82 3.50 14.33
CA ASP A 138 12.37 4.85 14.26
C ASP A 138 12.83 5.35 15.64
N ALA A 139 12.05 5.09 16.68
CA ALA A 139 12.41 5.46 18.07
C ALA A 139 13.69 4.73 18.54
N LEU A 140 13.86 3.49 18.14
CA LEU A 140 15.04 2.69 18.49
C LEU A 140 16.27 3.09 17.66
N ALA A 141 16.11 3.53 16.42
CA ALA A 141 17.23 3.80 15.51
C ALA A 141 18.21 4.87 16.05
N GLY A 142 17.71 5.83 16.83
CA GLY A 142 18.51 6.89 17.45
C GLY A 142 19.21 6.51 18.76
N ILE A 143 19.08 5.25 19.24
CA ILE A 143 19.57 4.82 20.56
C ILE A 143 20.57 3.67 20.37
N SER A 144 21.73 3.75 21.03
CA SER A 144 22.76 2.70 20.96
C SER A 144 22.29 1.38 21.60
N GLU A 145 22.78 0.23 21.12
CA GLU A 145 22.34 -1.07 21.61
C GLU A 145 22.55 -1.28 23.12
N PRO A 146 23.69 -0.91 23.73
CA PRO A 146 23.85 -0.98 25.17
C PRO A 146 22.85 -0.14 25.95
N GLU A 147 22.50 1.04 25.39
CA GLU A 147 21.55 1.95 26.01
C GLU A 147 20.11 1.41 25.92
N ARG A 148 19.72 0.82 24.78
CA ARG A 148 18.39 0.22 24.60
C ARG A 148 18.04 -0.79 25.68
N SER A 149 19.02 -1.63 26.04
CA SER A 149 18.86 -2.67 27.06
C SER A 149 18.69 -2.13 28.48
N SER A 150 19.11 -0.88 28.73
CA SER A 150 18.96 -0.22 30.03
C SER A 150 17.68 0.57 30.19
N LEU A 151 16.93 0.81 29.09
CA LEU A 151 15.71 1.61 29.07
C LEU A 151 14.46 0.78 29.30
N LYS A 152 13.51 1.38 30.02
CA LYS A 152 12.15 0.86 30.16
C LYS A 152 11.27 1.50 29.11
N TRP A 153 10.63 0.68 28.30
CA TRP A 153 9.76 1.14 27.23
C TRP A 153 8.30 1.06 27.62
N GLU A 154 7.59 2.16 27.45
CA GLU A 154 6.15 2.26 27.59
C GLU A 154 5.53 2.70 26.25
N PHE A 155 4.56 1.93 25.76
CA PHE A 155 3.87 2.23 24.52
C PHE A 155 2.45 2.70 24.84
N LEU A 156 2.10 3.91 24.37
CA LEU A 156 0.76 4.47 24.51
C LEU A 156 0.00 4.29 23.19
N ASN A 157 -1.31 4.04 23.28
CA ASN A 157 -2.21 3.85 22.12
C ASN A 157 -1.86 2.62 21.27
N GLU A 158 -1.47 1.51 21.88
CA GLU A 158 -1.13 0.28 21.15
C GLU A 158 -2.33 -0.31 20.40
N LYS A 159 -3.55 -0.20 20.96
CA LYS A 159 -4.75 -0.67 20.26
C LYS A 159 -5.15 0.33 19.20
N PRO A 160 -5.34 -0.10 17.95
CA PRO A 160 -5.91 0.75 16.92
C PRO A 160 -7.31 1.24 17.31
N TYR A 161 -7.56 2.54 17.20
CA TYR A 161 -8.86 3.14 17.48
C TYR A 161 -9.65 3.30 16.19
N TYR A 162 -10.82 2.68 16.13
CA TYR A 162 -11.69 2.74 14.94
C TYR A 162 -12.82 3.73 15.10
N LYS A 163 -13.01 4.30 16.29
CA LYS A 163 -14.08 5.28 16.56
C LYS A 163 -13.57 6.34 17.53
N GLY A 164 -13.82 7.60 17.18
CA GLY A 164 -13.79 8.71 18.12
C GLY A 164 -12.41 9.17 18.59
N VAL A 165 -11.35 8.90 17.80
CA VAL A 165 -10.10 9.60 18.04
C VAL A 165 -10.33 11.07 17.70
N LYS A 166 -10.22 11.93 18.71
CA LYS A 166 -10.40 13.36 18.53
C LYS A 166 -9.23 13.92 17.71
N ALA A 167 -9.55 14.77 16.73
CA ALA A 167 -8.56 15.38 15.85
C ALA A 167 -7.52 16.27 16.60
N ASP A 168 -7.87 16.76 17.76
CA ASP A 168 -7.01 17.58 18.62
C ASP A 168 -6.09 16.75 19.54
N ALA A 169 -6.29 15.44 19.61
CA ALA A 169 -5.40 14.56 20.37
C ALA A 169 -4.02 14.52 19.71
N ARG A 170 -2.96 14.52 20.53
CA ARG A 170 -1.60 14.34 20.03
C ARG A 170 -1.37 12.89 19.63
N LEU A 171 -1.52 12.60 18.34
CA LEU A 171 -1.51 11.25 17.77
C LEU A 171 -0.32 10.98 16.83
N THR A 172 0.49 11.99 16.57
CA THR A 172 1.76 11.82 15.85
C THR A 172 2.72 11.03 16.72
N PRO A 173 3.53 10.11 16.18
CA PRO A 173 4.52 9.41 16.97
C PRO A 173 5.36 10.39 17.78
N PHE A 174 5.40 10.20 19.07
CA PHE A 174 6.05 11.13 19.97
C PHE A 174 6.77 10.37 21.09
N LEU A 175 8.08 10.60 21.17
CA LEU A 175 8.94 9.99 22.16
C LEU A 175 9.27 10.99 23.26
N THR A 176 9.01 10.64 24.51
CA THR A 176 9.52 11.33 25.69
C THR A 176 10.44 10.42 26.47
N ARG A 177 11.45 11.01 27.11
CA ARG A 177 12.36 10.29 27.99
C ARG A 177 12.45 10.99 29.34
N THR A 178 12.28 10.23 30.41
CA THR A 178 12.46 10.70 31.78
C THR A 178 13.31 9.67 32.52
N GLY A 179 14.58 9.98 32.76
CA GLY A 179 15.53 9.04 33.34
C GLY A 179 15.76 7.81 32.45
N ASP A 180 15.43 6.64 32.98
CA ASP A 180 15.52 5.34 32.28
C ASP A 180 14.19 4.94 31.57
N VAL A 181 13.13 5.75 31.66
CA VAL A 181 11.84 5.46 31.03
C VAL A 181 11.72 6.21 29.70
N CYS A 182 11.47 5.46 28.65
CA CYS A 182 11.11 5.95 27.31
C CYS A 182 9.63 5.66 27.05
N GLN A 183 8.83 6.70 26.88
CA GLN A 183 7.42 6.59 26.56
C GLN A 183 7.17 7.00 25.11
N LEU A 184 6.69 6.08 24.29
CA LEU A 184 6.37 6.31 22.88
C LEU A 184 4.86 6.31 22.68
N THR A 185 4.31 7.44 22.26
CA THR A 185 2.94 7.54 21.79
C THR A 185 2.85 7.02 20.35
N LEU A 186 2.11 5.94 20.16
CA LEU A 186 1.96 5.28 18.86
C LEU A 186 0.90 5.97 17.99
N PRO A 187 1.10 6.05 16.67
CA PRO A 187 0.18 6.72 15.76
C PRO A 187 -1.14 5.97 15.63
N GLN A 188 -2.21 6.72 15.39
CA GLN A 188 -3.53 6.20 15.07
C GLN A 188 -3.92 6.48 13.60
N CYS A 189 -3.00 7.06 12.83
CA CYS A 189 -3.13 7.31 11.40
C CYS A 189 -4.38 8.13 11.03
N VAL A 190 -4.67 9.15 11.83
CA VAL A 190 -5.80 10.07 11.64
C VAL A 190 -5.32 11.46 11.20
N PHE A 191 -6.26 12.29 10.78
CA PHE A 191 -6.05 13.68 10.37
C PHE A 191 -7.20 14.56 10.88
N PRO A 192 -7.01 15.89 11.03
CA PRO A 192 -7.96 16.76 11.74
C PRO A 192 -9.25 17.05 10.98
N VAL A 193 -9.19 17.07 9.65
CA VAL A 193 -10.34 17.49 8.82
C VAL A 193 -10.51 16.65 7.58
N TYR A 194 -11.77 16.42 7.22
CA TYR A 194 -12.16 15.84 5.94
C TYR A 194 -13.43 16.55 5.43
N ARG A 195 -13.67 16.44 4.14
CA ARG A 195 -14.87 16.99 3.51
C ARG A 195 -15.28 16.10 2.33
N ASN A 196 -16.49 15.55 2.40
CA ASN A 196 -17.06 14.70 1.37
C ASN A 196 -18.09 15.48 0.52
N ASP A 197 -17.65 16.56 -0.12
CA ASP A 197 -18.47 17.40 -0.99
C ASP A 197 -18.26 17.13 -2.50
N GLY A 198 -17.42 16.15 -2.83
CA GLY A 198 -17.14 15.81 -4.22
C GLY A 198 -16.32 16.85 -4.98
N ALA A 199 -15.69 17.79 -4.28
CA ALA A 199 -14.84 18.77 -4.92
C ALA A 199 -13.64 18.11 -5.63
N PRO A 200 -13.20 18.63 -6.78
CA PRO A 200 -12.02 18.11 -7.46
C PRO A 200 -10.78 18.31 -6.62
N SER A 201 -9.79 17.44 -6.83
CA SER A 201 -8.45 17.61 -6.29
C SER A 201 -7.39 17.64 -7.36
N HIS A 202 -6.31 18.36 -7.08
CA HIS A 202 -5.17 18.58 -7.97
C HIS A 202 -3.95 17.85 -7.42
N ILE A 203 -3.51 16.82 -8.12
CA ILE A 203 -2.36 16.02 -7.70
C ILE A 203 -1.10 16.54 -8.41
N ARG A 204 -0.05 16.74 -7.63
CA ARG A 204 1.30 17.04 -8.09
C ARG A 204 2.22 15.86 -7.85
N THR A 205 2.91 15.43 -8.88
CA THR A 205 3.99 14.44 -8.80
C THR A 205 5.24 15.10 -8.25
N LEU A 206 5.62 14.75 -7.01
CA LEU A 206 6.80 15.33 -6.34
C LEU A 206 8.09 14.62 -6.74
N LEU A 207 8.00 13.32 -7.01
CA LEU A 207 9.13 12.47 -7.41
C LEU A 207 8.88 11.86 -8.80
N PRO A 208 9.02 12.63 -9.89
CA PRO A 208 8.69 12.15 -11.25
C PRO A 208 9.61 11.01 -11.74
N ALA A 209 10.80 10.86 -11.17
CA ALA A 209 11.71 9.76 -11.48
C ALA A 209 11.41 8.47 -10.68
N HIS A 210 10.53 8.54 -9.68
CA HIS A 210 10.16 7.36 -8.89
C HIS A 210 9.34 6.39 -9.74
N PRO A 211 9.60 5.07 -9.69
CA PRO A 211 8.88 4.08 -10.53
C PRO A 211 7.35 4.13 -10.37
N ILE A 212 6.83 4.45 -9.18
CA ILE A 212 5.38 4.61 -8.95
C ILE A 212 4.81 5.76 -9.81
N ALA A 213 5.60 6.78 -10.12
CA ALA A 213 5.19 7.91 -10.96
C ALA A 213 5.37 7.67 -12.47
N SER A 214 5.86 6.51 -12.88
CA SER A 214 6.16 6.21 -14.29
C SER A 214 4.93 6.34 -15.17
N GLY A 215 5.05 7.14 -16.25
CA GLY A 215 3.98 7.39 -17.22
C GLY A 215 2.84 8.27 -16.70
N LEU A 216 2.99 8.91 -15.54
CA LEU A 216 2.05 9.88 -15.00
C LEU A 216 2.47 11.31 -15.35
N PRO A 217 1.53 12.24 -15.56
CA PRO A 217 1.84 13.66 -15.73
C PRO A 217 2.46 14.27 -14.46
N ALA A 218 3.16 15.40 -14.62
CA ALA A 218 3.66 16.19 -13.49
C ALA A 218 2.51 16.74 -12.61
N GLN A 219 1.36 16.99 -13.23
CA GLN A 219 0.12 17.42 -12.58
C GLN A 219 -1.06 16.72 -13.25
N TRP A 220 -2.04 16.30 -12.46
CA TRP A 220 -3.27 15.67 -12.92
C TRP A 220 -4.37 15.82 -11.88
N ASP A 221 -5.62 15.68 -12.29
CA ASP A 221 -6.78 15.97 -11.47
C ASP A 221 -7.61 14.72 -11.19
N ILE A 222 -8.25 14.70 -10.03
CA ILE A 222 -9.35 13.80 -9.72
C ILE A 222 -10.62 14.66 -9.72
N PRO A 223 -11.54 14.46 -10.68
CA PRO A 223 -12.70 15.33 -10.85
C PRO A 223 -13.66 15.38 -9.66
N GLN A 224 -13.77 14.26 -8.94
CA GLN A 224 -14.63 14.16 -7.76
C GLN A 224 -13.96 13.27 -6.71
N THR A 225 -13.81 13.77 -5.48
CA THR A 225 -13.22 13.01 -4.41
C THR A 225 -13.61 13.56 -3.03
N GLU A 226 -13.33 12.79 -1.98
CA GLU A 226 -13.34 13.28 -0.61
C GLU A 226 -12.01 13.97 -0.31
N MET A 227 -12.06 15.13 0.35
CA MET A 227 -10.89 15.88 0.79
C MET A 227 -10.42 15.39 2.16
N TYR A 228 -9.09 15.21 2.30
CA TYR A 228 -8.40 15.05 3.57
C TYR A 228 -7.43 16.21 3.79
N GLY A 229 -7.26 16.66 5.05
CA GLY A 229 -6.37 17.78 5.38
C GLY A 229 -5.28 17.39 6.37
N GLU A 230 -4.07 17.88 6.12
CA GLU A 230 -2.92 17.74 7.04
C GLU A 230 -3.18 18.44 8.39
N PRO A 231 -2.50 18.02 9.49
CA PRO A 231 -1.45 16.99 9.51
C PRO A 231 -2.01 15.56 9.53
N PHE A 232 -1.45 14.70 8.71
CA PHE A 232 -1.67 13.27 8.79
C PHE A 232 -0.75 12.67 9.85
N HIS A 233 -1.31 12.14 10.93
CA HIS A 233 -0.60 11.66 12.12
C HIS A 233 -0.04 10.25 11.91
N ILE A 234 1.06 10.17 11.21
CA ILE A 234 1.80 8.95 10.83
C ILE A 234 3.29 9.15 11.10
N PRO A 235 4.11 8.08 11.21
CA PRO A 235 5.56 8.22 11.17
C PRO A 235 6.00 8.83 9.82
N ALA A 236 7.12 9.53 9.82
CA ALA A 236 7.65 10.14 8.61
C ALA A 236 7.79 9.08 7.51
N PRO A 237 7.20 9.28 6.32
CA PRO A 237 7.43 8.38 5.19
C PRO A 237 8.87 8.51 4.70
N ASP A 238 9.41 7.42 4.13
CA ASP A 238 10.71 7.47 3.48
C ASP A 238 10.65 8.29 2.19
N GLU A 239 9.50 8.22 1.48
CA GLU A 239 9.27 8.98 0.24
C GLU A 239 7.85 9.50 0.17
N VAL A 240 7.69 10.74 -0.33
CA VAL A 240 6.42 11.37 -0.67
C VAL A 240 6.38 11.51 -2.19
N VAL A 241 5.66 10.62 -2.86
CA VAL A 241 5.61 10.59 -4.33
C VAL A 241 4.63 11.61 -4.89
N PHE A 242 3.49 11.79 -4.22
CA PHE A 242 2.43 12.70 -4.63
C PHE A 242 1.98 13.60 -3.49
N GLU A 243 1.64 14.85 -3.84
CA GLU A 243 0.90 15.80 -3.00
C GLU A 243 -0.43 16.12 -3.69
N GLU A 244 -1.46 16.35 -2.91
CA GLU A 244 -2.80 16.66 -3.38
C GLU A 244 -3.30 17.96 -2.76
N LYS A 245 -3.99 18.79 -3.54
CA LYS A 245 -4.53 20.10 -3.12
C LYS A 245 -5.96 20.27 -3.58
N TRP A 246 -6.68 21.11 -2.85
CA TRP A 246 -8.05 21.53 -3.17
C TRP A 246 -8.12 23.06 -3.28
N ASP A 247 -9.09 23.57 -4.03
CA ASP A 247 -9.26 24.99 -4.30
C ASP A 247 -9.46 25.86 -3.05
N LYS A 248 -9.94 25.28 -1.95
CA LYS A 248 -10.12 25.98 -0.68
C LYS A 248 -8.84 26.09 0.16
N GLY A 249 -7.71 25.59 -0.37
CA GLY A 249 -6.38 25.70 0.23
C GLY A 249 -5.94 24.50 1.06
N GLU A 250 -6.77 23.46 1.19
CA GLU A 250 -6.37 22.24 1.87
C GLU A 250 -5.32 21.49 1.04
N HIS A 251 -4.46 20.76 1.72
CA HIS A 251 -3.46 19.91 1.10
C HIS A 251 -3.29 18.60 1.88
N PHE A 252 -2.80 17.58 1.20
CA PHE A 252 -2.52 16.28 1.80
C PHE A 252 -1.39 15.56 1.07
N ARG A 253 -0.51 14.87 1.82
CA ARG A 253 0.47 13.95 1.24
C ARG A 253 -0.26 12.71 0.75
N SER A 254 -0.31 12.50 -0.54
CA SER A 254 -1.27 11.58 -1.18
C SER A 254 -0.68 10.25 -1.64
N GLY A 255 0.64 10.14 -1.83
CA GLY A 255 1.34 8.91 -2.20
C GLY A 255 2.57 8.72 -1.34
N LEU A 256 2.50 7.81 -0.37
CA LEU A 256 3.50 7.68 0.69
C LEU A 256 4.09 6.29 0.74
N VAL A 257 5.40 6.20 0.88
CA VAL A 257 6.16 4.96 0.93
C VAL A 257 6.88 4.82 2.27
N TRP A 258 6.85 3.62 2.83
CA TRP A 258 7.66 3.22 3.98
C TRP A 258 8.35 1.88 3.74
N LYS A 259 9.59 1.78 4.18
CA LYS A 259 10.25 0.51 4.47
C LYS A 259 9.91 0.11 5.90
N ILE A 260 9.37 -1.08 6.10
CA ILE A 260 8.93 -1.55 7.42
C ILE A 260 9.42 -2.98 7.61
N GLY A 261 10.31 -3.18 8.59
CA GLY A 261 11.03 -4.45 8.69
C GLY A 261 11.80 -4.74 7.41
N SER A 262 11.57 -5.90 6.81
CA SER A 262 12.16 -6.30 5.52
C SER A 262 11.24 -5.97 4.33
N GLY A 263 10.03 -5.47 4.58
CA GLY A 263 9.02 -5.20 3.55
C GLY A 263 8.79 -3.72 3.26
N ARG A 264 7.71 -3.47 2.53
CA ARG A 264 7.30 -2.12 2.10
C ARG A 264 5.81 -1.93 2.25
N ALA A 265 5.39 -0.71 2.64
CA ALA A 265 4.02 -0.25 2.60
C ALA A 265 3.91 1.00 1.72
N PHE A 266 2.83 1.09 0.96
CA PHE A 266 2.48 2.26 0.16
C PHE A 266 1.05 2.68 0.53
N TYR A 267 0.86 3.96 0.78
CA TYR A 267 -0.46 4.55 0.99
C TYR A 267 -0.81 5.49 -0.15
N PHE A 268 -2.01 5.33 -0.70
CA PHE A 268 -2.55 6.21 -1.73
C PHE A 268 -3.91 6.75 -1.29
N ARG A 269 -3.99 8.08 -1.08
CA ARG A 269 -5.16 8.74 -0.51
C ARG A 269 -6.45 8.62 -1.35
N PRO A 270 -6.46 8.77 -2.71
CA PRO A 270 -7.67 8.69 -3.49
C PRO A 270 -8.40 7.36 -3.34
N GLY A 271 -9.75 7.36 -3.38
CA GLY A 271 -10.47 6.09 -3.37
C GLY A 271 -11.78 6.01 -2.56
N HIS A 272 -12.48 7.14 -2.30
CA HIS A 272 -13.79 7.08 -1.65
C HIS A 272 -14.80 6.26 -2.46
N GLU A 273 -15.62 5.45 -1.79
CA GLU A 273 -16.52 4.47 -2.40
C GLU A 273 -17.59 5.05 -3.32
N THR A 274 -18.03 6.29 -3.09
CA THR A 274 -19.10 6.92 -3.86
C THR A 274 -18.62 7.67 -5.09
N TYR A 275 -17.29 7.74 -5.33
CA TYR A 275 -16.71 8.40 -6.51
C TYR A 275 -16.00 7.38 -7.40
N PRO A 276 -16.11 7.50 -8.74
CA PRO A 276 -15.56 6.52 -9.69
C PRO A 276 -14.05 6.67 -9.92
N ILE A 277 -13.27 6.80 -8.84
CA ILE A 277 -11.83 7.10 -8.89
C ILE A 277 -11.07 6.01 -9.63
N PHE A 278 -11.34 4.74 -9.35
CA PHE A 278 -10.70 3.60 -10.02
C PHE A 278 -11.35 3.20 -11.35
N LYS A 279 -12.04 4.15 -11.99
CA LYS A 279 -12.36 4.14 -13.42
C LYS A 279 -11.48 5.10 -14.23
N GLN A 280 -10.62 5.88 -13.55
CA GLN A 280 -9.69 6.83 -14.16
C GLN A 280 -8.32 6.17 -14.38
N ALA A 281 -7.62 6.60 -15.43
CA ALA A 281 -6.37 5.99 -15.86
C ALA A 281 -5.22 6.22 -14.86
N GLU A 282 -5.10 7.44 -14.34
CA GLU A 282 -4.00 7.84 -13.47
C GLU A 282 -4.01 7.11 -12.13
N PRO A 283 -5.13 7.05 -11.37
CA PRO A 283 -5.18 6.27 -10.12
C PRO A 283 -4.90 4.78 -10.34
N LEU A 284 -5.42 4.19 -11.43
CA LEU A 284 -5.14 2.79 -11.76
C LEU A 284 -3.68 2.58 -12.12
N ARG A 285 -3.06 3.52 -12.85
CA ARG A 285 -1.63 3.49 -13.18
C ARG A 285 -0.76 3.59 -11.92
N VAL A 286 -1.14 4.40 -10.93
CA VAL A 286 -0.44 4.46 -9.64
C VAL A 286 -0.42 3.09 -8.97
N ILE A 287 -1.56 2.39 -8.90
CA ILE A 287 -1.65 1.06 -8.26
C ILE A 287 -0.83 0.04 -9.03
N GLU A 288 -0.92 0.01 -10.37
CA GLU A 288 -0.11 -0.88 -11.22
C GLU A 288 1.38 -0.67 -10.98
N ASN A 289 1.85 0.57 -11.05
CA ASN A 289 3.24 0.91 -10.85
C ASN A 289 3.73 0.56 -9.44
N ALA A 290 2.91 0.85 -8.42
CA ALA A 290 3.21 0.51 -7.03
C ALA A 290 3.37 -1.01 -6.86
N ALA A 291 2.44 -1.81 -7.39
CA ALA A 291 2.50 -3.26 -7.32
C ALA A 291 3.78 -3.81 -7.97
N ARG A 292 4.18 -3.30 -9.13
CA ARG A 292 5.44 -3.69 -9.80
C ARG A 292 6.68 -3.31 -8.99
N TRP A 293 6.72 -2.07 -8.51
CA TRP A 293 7.89 -1.55 -7.82
C TRP A 293 8.09 -2.20 -6.44
N MET A 294 7.03 -2.47 -5.71
CA MET A 294 7.13 -2.98 -4.34
C MET A 294 7.69 -4.39 -4.25
N VAL A 295 7.57 -5.20 -5.29
CA VAL A 295 8.16 -6.55 -5.38
C VAL A 295 9.52 -6.56 -6.08
N SER A 296 9.93 -5.45 -6.70
CA SER A 296 11.24 -5.35 -7.31
C SER A 296 12.33 -5.46 -6.25
N LYS A 297 13.37 -6.26 -6.52
CA LYS A 297 14.56 -6.26 -5.67
C LYS A 297 15.14 -4.84 -5.68
N PRO A 298 15.62 -4.33 -4.52
CA PRO A 298 16.38 -3.09 -4.53
C PRO A 298 17.49 -3.22 -5.58
N SER A 299 17.55 -2.27 -6.52
CA SER A 299 18.76 -2.14 -7.35
C SER A 299 19.91 -1.93 -6.36
N LEU A 300 20.89 -2.85 -6.39
CA LEU A 300 22.13 -2.64 -5.67
C LEU A 300 22.73 -1.32 -6.14
N PRO A 301 23.19 -0.47 -5.21
CA PRO A 301 23.81 0.80 -5.55
C PRO A 301 25.07 0.64 -6.37
#